data_3b315a5eaa59a93131a1f4802fc6958e
#
_entry.id   3b315a5eaa59a93131a1f4802fc6958e
#
_cell.length_a   1.000
_cell.length_b   1.000
_cell.length_c   1.000
_cell.angle_alpha   90.00
_cell.angle_beta   90.00
_cell.angle_gamma   90.00
#
_symmetry.space_group_name_H-M   'P 1'
#
loop_
_entity.id
_entity.type
_entity.pdbx_description
1 polymer ?
#
loop_
_entity_poly.entity_id
_entity_poly.type
_entity_poly.pdbx_seq_one_letter_code
_entity_poly.pdbx_strand_id
1 'polypeptide(L)'
;IRGMAVVTVVIVAVLSYFQLSLVEQEYPLGTDRSGTILFSSSNLAKEQILDGIQEISRNHDIDVYLGAPNKDDPFHGLDLYALGDRQPAGATDIVWIDFLRHGKLYPAKELGDTNLSAVYALKGPAAGVEAFERWAQDNGATVSWSQGGPLAMFAAGLVYGGAGTPLIALAVLGVTVVLAWYAARAESRAVRLLAGTSDLRIQAQDMLGWLRLAVPIALVGVLLLGILFGVLKGFGGAPTLIAVVGLYLCLLGGISVVFGVVASLVTAPSVKSLALRRPPEARFEFPSQLLKAVALTLGLAALPAMLWQ
;
A
#
# COMPACT_ATOMS: atom_id res chain seq x y z
N ILE A 1 7.63 12.99 -20.70
CA ILE A 1 7.87 13.04 -19.23
C ILE A 1 6.57 13.31 -18.48
N ARG A 2 5.81 14.40 -18.79
CA ARG A 2 4.54 14.69 -18.10
C ARG A 2 3.56 13.54 -18.14
N GLY A 3 3.33 12.94 -19.32
CA GLY A 3 2.46 11.79 -19.46
C GLY A 3 2.89 10.58 -18.65
N MET A 4 4.20 10.31 -18.57
CA MET A 4 4.74 9.20 -17.77
C MET A 4 4.58 9.44 -16.26
N ALA A 5 4.74 10.68 -15.78
CA ALA A 5 4.49 10.99 -14.38
C ALA A 5 3.02 10.74 -13.99
N VAL A 6 2.08 11.11 -14.86
CA VAL A 6 0.64 10.82 -14.65
C VAL A 6 0.40 9.31 -14.61
N VAL A 7 0.93 8.56 -15.59
CA VAL A 7 0.79 7.10 -15.65
C VAL A 7 1.36 6.45 -14.38
N THR A 8 2.53 6.90 -13.90
CA THR A 8 3.14 6.40 -12.66
C THR A 8 2.20 6.62 -11.46
N VAL A 9 1.62 7.81 -11.32
CA VAL A 9 0.67 8.12 -10.22
C VAL A 9 -0.54 7.20 -10.28
N VAL A 10 -1.12 7.00 -11.49
CA VAL A 10 -2.29 6.12 -11.65
C VAL A 10 -1.96 4.67 -11.28
N ILE A 11 -0.85 4.13 -11.77
CA ILE A 11 -0.45 2.75 -11.46
C ILE A 11 -0.17 2.59 -9.95
N VAL A 12 0.54 3.53 -9.34
CA VAL A 12 0.80 3.51 -7.89
C VAL A 12 -0.52 3.56 -7.11
N ALA A 13 -1.49 4.36 -7.54
CA ALA A 13 -2.79 4.45 -6.90
C ALA A 13 -3.56 3.12 -6.97
N VAL A 14 -3.56 2.48 -8.14
CA VAL A 14 -4.19 1.16 -8.35
C VAL A 14 -3.53 0.11 -7.47
N LEU A 15 -2.18 0.06 -7.42
CA LEU A 15 -1.45 -0.87 -6.57
C LEU A 15 -1.74 -0.63 -5.08
N SER A 16 -1.76 0.63 -4.67
CA SER A 16 -2.07 1.00 -3.28
C SER A 16 -3.49 0.60 -2.89
N TYR A 17 -4.45 0.79 -3.81
CA TYR A 17 -5.83 0.37 -3.62
C TYR A 17 -5.93 -1.14 -3.39
N PHE A 18 -5.37 -1.96 -4.29
CA PHE A 18 -5.40 -3.42 -4.14
C PHE A 18 -4.72 -3.88 -2.85
N GLN A 19 -3.59 -3.30 -2.52
CA GLN A 19 -2.87 -3.69 -1.31
C GLN A 19 -3.60 -3.31 -0.03
N LEU A 20 -4.21 -2.12 0.02
CA LEU A 20 -5.02 -1.70 1.15
C LEU A 20 -6.30 -2.53 1.27
N SER A 21 -6.92 -2.89 0.15
CA SER A 21 -8.09 -3.77 0.12
C SER A 21 -7.78 -5.15 0.73
N LEU A 22 -6.62 -5.74 0.41
CA LEU A 22 -6.18 -7.01 1.01
C LEU A 22 -5.93 -6.89 2.53
N VAL A 23 -5.26 -5.81 2.95
CA VAL A 23 -5.01 -5.56 4.37
C VAL A 23 -6.31 -5.36 5.13
N GLU A 24 -7.26 -4.59 4.58
CA GLU A 24 -8.55 -4.34 5.21
C GLU A 24 -9.41 -5.62 5.29
N GLN A 25 -9.27 -6.52 4.32
CA GLN A 25 -9.95 -7.80 4.34
C GLN A 25 -9.55 -8.65 5.55
N GLU A 26 -8.27 -8.67 5.89
CA GLU A 26 -7.72 -9.41 7.02
C GLU A 26 -7.86 -8.64 8.34
N TYR A 27 -7.72 -7.30 8.29
CA TYR A 27 -7.76 -6.41 9.44
C TYR A 27 -8.87 -5.35 9.28
N PRO A 28 -10.14 -5.74 9.37
CA PRO A 28 -11.26 -4.82 9.16
C PRO A 28 -11.27 -3.71 10.22
N LEU A 29 -11.80 -2.55 9.87
CA LEU A 29 -11.92 -1.38 10.75
C LEU A 29 -10.57 -0.89 11.34
N GLY A 30 -9.45 -1.26 10.72
CA GLY A 30 -8.12 -0.93 11.21
C GLY A 30 -7.79 -1.60 12.54
N THR A 31 -8.16 -2.86 12.68
CA THR A 31 -7.78 -3.71 13.82
C THR A 31 -6.30 -4.06 13.78
N ASP A 32 -5.73 -4.35 14.96
CA ASP A 32 -4.30 -4.61 15.13
C ASP A 32 -3.97 -6.11 15.03
N ARG A 33 -4.96 -6.96 15.32
CA ARG A 33 -4.87 -8.42 15.27
C ARG A 33 -6.11 -9.01 14.62
N SER A 34 -5.89 -10.05 13.84
CA SER A 34 -6.95 -10.88 13.27
C SER A 34 -6.56 -12.34 13.38
N GLY A 35 -7.54 -13.22 13.49
CA GLY A 35 -7.28 -14.65 13.58
C GLY A 35 -8.55 -15.46 13.83
N THR A 36 -8.40 -16.76 13.80
CA THR A 36 -9.50 -17.69 14.04
C THR A 36 -9.51 -18.13 15.50
N ILE A 37 -10.66 -18.04 16.13
CA ILE A 37 -10.91 -18.53 17.48
C ILE A 37 -11.99 -19.60 17.43
N LEU A 38 -11.67 -20.79 17.95
CA LEU A 38 -12.56 -21.95 17.95
C LEU A 38 -12.86 -22.35 19.38
N PHE A 39 -14.10 -22.18 19.81
CA PHE A 39 -14.60 -22.60 21.12
C PHE A 39 -15.06 -24.08 21.12
N SER A 40 -14.25 -24.98 20.53
CA SER A 40 -14.61 -26.39 20.33
C SER A 40 -14.60 -27.22 21.60
N SER A 41 -13.83 -26.82 22.62
CA SER A 41 -13.70 -27.54 23.90
C SER A 41 -14.26 -26.73 25.07
N SER A 42 -14.99 -25.66 24.80
CA SER A 42 -15.60 -24.84 25.84
C SER A 42 -16.89 -25.48 26.35
N ASN A 43 -17.01 -25.53 27.68
CA ASN A 43 -18.24 -25.95 28.37
C ASN A 43 -19.17 -24.78 28.73
N LEU A 44 -18.78 -23.55 28.33
CA LEU A 44 -19.55 -22.35 28.61
C LEU A 44 -20.73 -22.19 27.66
N ALA A 45 -21.85 -21.70 28.17
CA ALA A 45 -22.95 -21.27 27.34
C ALA A 45 -22.53 -20.02 26.52
N LYS A 46 -23.20 -19.79 25.40
CA LYS A 46 -22.93 -18.66 24.49
C LYS A 46 -22.96 -17.32 25.22
N GLU A 47 -23.95 -17.11 26.05
CA GLU A 47 -24.13 -15.90 26.87
C GLU A 47 -22.94 -15.67 27.82
N GLN A 48 -22.44 -16.71 28.45
CA GLN A 48 -21.29 -16.66 29.35
C GLN A 48 -20.00 -16.26 28.61
N ILE A 49 -19.83 -16.77 27.37
CA ILE A 49 -18.69 -16.39 26.52
C ILE A 49 -18.81 -14.91 26.14
N LEU A 50 -20.00 -14.43 25.74
CA LEU A 50 -20.23 -13.02 25.38
C LEU A 50 -19.99 -12.08 26.56
N ASP A 51 -20.48 -12.43 27.75
CA ASP A 51 -20.25 -11.66 28.98
C ASP A 51 -18.77 -11.59 29.32
N GLY A 52 -18.05 -12.70 29.19
CA GLY A 52 -16.60 -12.75 29.42
C GLY A 52 -15.82 -11.90 28.40
N ILE A 53 -16.19 -11.94 27.14
CA ILE A 53 -15.59 -11.08 26.11
C ILE A 53 -15.81 -9.60 26.42
N GLN A 54 -17.01 -9.23 26.85
CA GLN A 54 -17.37 -7.87 27.20
C GLN A 54 -16.60 -7.37 28.43
N GLU A 55 -16.44 -8.22 29.46
CA GLU A 55 -15.67 -7.93 30.65
C GLU A 55 -14.19 -7.70 30.34
N ILE A 56 -13.56 -8.59 29.55
CA ILE A 56 -12.16 -8.45 29.14
C ILE A 56 -11.98 -7.19 28.28
N SER A 57 -12.90 -6.92 27.35
CA SER A 57 -12.90 -5.73 26.53
C SER A 57 -12.87 -4.45 27.38
N ARG A 58 -13.74 -4.39 28.40
CA ARG A 58 -13.82 -3.25 29.32
C ARG A 58 -12.57 -3.10 30.18
N ASN A 59 -12.06 -4.20 30.73
CA ASN A 59 -10.94 -4.18 31.66
C ASN A 59 -9.61 -3.84 30.98
N HIS A 60 -9.46 -4.13 29.69
CA HIS A 60 -8.22 -3.97 28.95
C HIS A 60 -8.30 -2.97 27.79
N ASP A 61 -9.42 -2.25 27.65
CA ASP A 61 -9.66 -1.22 26.62
C ASP A 61 -9.40 -1.74 25.19
N ILE A 62 -9.95 -2.93 24.89
CA ILE A 62 -9.86 -3.55 23.57
C ILE A 62 -11.25 -3.59 22.92
N ASP A 63 -11.28 -3.35 21.61
CA ASP A 63 -12.46 -3.63 20.80
C ASP A 63 -12.35 -5.06 20.23
N VAL A 64 -13.42 -5.82 20.31
CA VAL A 64 -13.49 -7.21 19.83
C VAL A 64 -14.60 -7.31 18.80
N TYR A 65 -14.23 -7.73 17.59
CA TYR A 65 -15.16 -7.92 16.49
C TYR A 65 -15.15 -9.36 16.04
N LEU A 66 -16.33 -9.92 15.78
CA LEU A 66 -16.51 -11.24 15.17
C LEU A 66 -16.95 -11.03 13.72
N GLY A 67 -16.23 -11.63 12.78
CA GLY A 67 -16.57 -11.61 11.36
C GLY A 67 -17.46 -12.77 10.96
N ALA A 68 -18.53 -12.48 10.24
CA ALA A 68 -19.40 -13.49 9.63
C ALA A 68 -19.68 -13.10 8.17
N PRO A 69 -19.76 -14.09 7.25
CA PRO A 69 -20.20 -13.82 5.89
C PRO A 69 -21.60 -13.20 5.87
N ASN A 70 -21.79 -12.19 5.02
CA ASN A 70 -23.10 -11.57 4.85
C ASN A 70 -24.10 -12.61 4.30
N LYS A 71 -25.32 -12.62 4.81
CA LYS A 71 -26.33 -13.63 4.44
C LYS A 71 -26.81 -13.48 2.99
N ASP A 72 -26.85 -12.25 2.49
CA ASP A 72 -27.37 -11.95 1.15
C ASP A 72 -26.28 -12.07 0.07
N ASP A 73 -25.01 -11.78 0.42
CA ASP A 73 -23.85 -11.92 -0.48
C ASP A 73 -22.61 -12.43 0.30
N PRO A 74 -22.49 -13.75 0.48
CA PRO A 74 -21.39 -14.34 1.26
C PRO A 74 -20.02 -14.24 0.57
N PHE A 75 -19.95 -13.89 -0.73
CA PHE A 75 -18.69 -13.77 -1.47
C PHE A 75 -18.04 -12.38 -1.32
N HIS A 76 -18.84 -11.31 -1.30
CA HIS A 76 -18.34 -9.95 -1.23
C HIS A 76 -18.75 -9.24 0.06
N GLY A 77 -19.69 -9.79 0.80
CA GLY A 77 -20.21 -9.23 2.04
C GLY A 77 -19.55 -9.82 3.28
N LEU A 78 -19.09 -8.96 4.18
CA LEU A 78 -18.59 -9.33 5.51
C LEU A 78 -19.29 -8.48 6.56
N ASP A 79 -20.10 -9.12 7.39
CA ASP A 79 -20.72 -8.51 8.54
C ASP A 79 -19.81 -8.65 9.77
N LEU A 80 -19.75 -7.60 10.56
CA LEU A 80 -18.99 -7.59 11.80
C LEU A 80 -19.93 -7.42 12.99
N TYR A 81 -19.69 -8.16 14.05
CA TYR A 81 -20.42 -8.06 15.32
C TYR A 81 -19.48 -7.51 16.39
N ALA A 82 -19.79 -6.36 16.93
CA ALA A 82 -19.05 -5.78 18.04
C ALA A 82 -19.41 -6.52 19.33
N LEU A 83 -18.52 -7.36 19.82
CA LEU A 83 -18.71 -8.18 21.02
C LEU A 83 -18.18 -7.49 22.28
N GLY A 84 -17.29 -6.49 22.13
CA GLY A 84 -16.69 -5.76 23.23
C GLY A 84 -17.65 -4.80 23.93
N ASP A 85 -17.09 -3.96 24.82
CA ASP A 85 -17.85 -2.96 25.57
C ASP A 85 -18.37 -1.82 24.69
N ARG A 86 -17.61 -1.43 23.65
CA ARG A 86 -18.01 -0.40 22.68
C ARG A 86 -18.83 -1.02 21.56
N GLN A 87 -20.15 -0.88 21.66
CA GLN A 87 -21.08 -1.40 20.67
C GLN A 87 -21.83 -0.26 19.98
N PRO A 88 -22.16 -0.38 18.68
CA PRO A 88 -23.04 0.56 18.02
C PRO A 88 -24.47 0.43 18.57
N ALA A 89 -25.24 1.51 18.53
CA ALA A 89 -26.65 1.50 18.98
C ALA A 89 -27.55 0.60 18.13
N GLY A 90 -27.17 0.35 16.87
CA GLY A 90 -27.82 -0.54 15.89
C GLY A 90 -26.88 -0.82 14.74
N ALA A 91 -27.38 -1.52 13.73
CA ALA A 91 -26.60 -1.85 12.52
C ALA A 91 -26.14 -0.57 11.82
N THR A 92 -24.85 -0.48 11.53
CA THR A 92 -24.23 0.63 10.78
C THR A 92 -23.45 0.10 9.59
N ASP A 93 -23.53 0.79 8.45
CA ASP A 93 -22.80 0.37 7.25
C ASP A 93 -21.29 0.57 7.46
N ILE A 94 -20.51 -0.44 7.06
CA ILE A 94 -19.04 -0.37 7.07
C ILE A 94 -18.59 0.21 5.73
N VAL A 95 -17.77 1.27 5.80
CA VAL A 95 -17.16 1.86 4.60
C VAL A 95 -15.86 1.12 4.31
N TRP A 96 -15.91 0.18 3.38
CA TRP A 96 -14.75 -0.58 2.91
C TRP A 96 -13.95 0.21 1.87
N ILE A 97 -12.64 0.06 1.87
CA ILE A 97 -11.77 0.57 0.79
C ILE A 97 -12.11 -0.15 -0.52
N ASP A 98 -12.33 -1.45 -0.45
CA ASP A 98 -12.75 -2.25 -1.59
C ASP A 98 -14.14 -1.81 -2.10
N PHE A 99 -14.22 -1.50 -3.42
CA PHE A 99 -15.46 -1.09 -4.05
C PHE A 99 -16.49 -2.21 -4.17
N LEU A 100 -16.04 -3.46 -4.22
CA LEU A 100 -16.91 -4.62 -4.34
C LEU A 100 -17.39 -5.12 -2.98
N ARG A 101 -16.68 -4.76 -1.90
CA ARG A 101 -17.01 -5.23 -0.56
C ARG A 101 -18.04 -4.35 0.12
N HIS A 102 -18.96 -4.99 0.84
CA HIS A 102 -19.97 -4.35 1.67
C HIS A 102 -20.19 -5.15 2.94
N GLY A 103 -20.87 -4.57 3.89
CA GLY A 103 -21.22 -5.22 5.15
C GLY A 103 -21.63 -4.21 6.20
N LYS A 104 -22.11 -4.72 7.31
CA LYS A 104 -22.58 -3.92 8.44
C LYS A 104 -21.91 -4.30 9.72
N LEU A 105 -21.77 -3.32 10.60
CA LEU A 105 -21.36 -3.51 11.98
C LEU A 105 -22.61 -3.60 12.85
N TYR A 106 -22.80 -4.74 13.48
CA TYR A 106 -23.92 -5.04 14.37
C TYR A 106 -23.49 -5.04 15.83
N PRO A 107 -24.37 -4.68 16.76
CA PRO A 107 -24.14 -4.91 18.18
C PRO A 107 -24.26 -6.42 18.51
N ALA A 108 -23.62 -6.86 19.61
CA ALA A 108 -23.62 -8.27 20.02
C ALA A 108 -25.03 -8.88 20.16
N LYS A 109 -26.02 -8.09 20.56
CA LYS A 109 -27.43 -8.53 20.70
C LYS A 109 -28.05 -9.05 19.39
N GLU A 110 -27.54 -8.63 18.23
CA GLU A 110 -28.02 -9.03 16.91
C GLU A 110 -27.27 -10.24 16.35
N LEU A 111 -26.37 -10.85 17.14
CA LEU A 111 -25.60 -12.02 16.74
C LEU A 111 -26.49 -13.25 16.44
N GLY A 112 -27.69 -13.34 17.07
CA GLY A 112 -28.66 -14.43 16.87
C GLY A 112 -28.01 -15.81 17.08
N ASP A 113 -28.18 -16.71 16.11
CA ASP A 113 -27.60 -18.07 16.15
C ASP A 113 -26.21 -18.18 15.52
N THR A 114 -25.54 -17.05 15.21
CA THR A 114 -24.20 -17.06 14.64
C THR A 114 -23.23 -17.77 15.58
N ASN A 115 -22.39 -18.65 15.01
CA ASN A 115 -21.41 -19.40 15.77
C ASN A 115 -20.30 -18.46 16.28
N LEU A 116 -19.89 -18.67 17.54
CA LEU A 116 -18.74 -17.95 18.13
C LEU A 116 -17.39 -18.51 17.67
N SER A 117 -17.34 -19.71 17.08
CA SER A 117 -16.13 -20.23 16.44
C SER A 117 -16.00 -19.63 15.05
N ALA A 118 -15.27 -18.55 14.93
CA ALA A 118 -15.22 -17.70 13.74
C ALA A 118 -13.88 -16.93 13.65
N VAL A 119 -13.79 -16.04 12.65
CA VAL A 119 -12.69 -15.08 12.55
C VAL A 119 -12.97 -13.91 13.51
N TYR A 120 -11.98 -13.56 14.29
CA TYR A 120 -12.00 -12.43 15.20
C TYR A 120 -11.01 -11.37 14.76
N ALA A 121 -11.38 -10.12 14.98
CA ALA A 121 -10.51 -8.99 14.75
C ALA A 121 -10.50 -8.11 16.02
N LEU A 122 -9.32 -7.79 16.52
CA LEU A 122 -9.12 -7.06 17.78
C LEU A 122 -8.37 -5.74 17.52
N LYS A 123 -8.79 -4.72 18.25
CA LYS A 123 -8.14 -3.42 18.24
C LYS A 123 -7.87 -2.96 19.67
N GLY A 124 -6.64 -2.57 19.94
CA GLY A 124 -6.25 -2.05 21.25
C GLY A 124 -4.82 -2.40 21.65
N PRO A 125 -4.43 -2.14 22.89
CA PRO A 125 -3.07 -2.37 23.34
C PRO A 125 -2.70 -3.85 23.32
N ALA A 126 -1.42 -4.16 23.02
CA ALA A 126 -0.92 -5.54 22.92
C ALA A 126 -1.19 -6.36 24.21
N ALA A 127 -1.03 -5.75 25.39
CA ALA A 127 -1.33 -6.41 26.66
C ALA A 127 -2.81 -6.83 26.78
N GLY A 128 -3.72 -6.06 26.23
CA GLY A 128 -5.14 -6.40 26.19
C GLY A 128 -5.43 -7.58 25.25
N VAL A 129 -4.79 -7.62 24.09
CA VAL A 129 -4.89 -8.75 23.17
C VAL A 129 -4.36 -10.03 23.80
N GLU A 130 -3.21 -9.98 24.51
CA GLU A 130 -2.65 -11.11 25.23
C GLU A 130 -3.54 -11.57 26.40
N ALA A 131 -4.20 -10.63 27.08
CA ALA A 131 -5.17 -10.96 28.13
C ALA A 131 -6.41 -11.68 27.55
N PHE A 132 -6.90 -11.19 26.42
CA PHE A 132 -8.00 -11.83 25.70
C PHE A 132 -7.63 -13.24 25.22
N GLU A 133 -6.44 -13.41 24.66
CA GLU A 133 -5.95 -14.72 24.21
C GLU A 133 -5.88 -15.74 25.36
N ARG A 134 -5.28 -15.33 26.49
CA ARG A 134 -5.22 -16.19 27.70
C ARG A 134 -6.61 -16.56 28.20
N TRP A 135 -7.50 -15.59 28.30
CA TRP A 135 -8.88 -15.82 28.70
C TRP A 135 -9.59 -16.83 27.78
N ALA A 136 -9.42 -16.68 26.45
CA ALA A 136 -10.02 -17.59 25.49
C ALA A 136 -9.47 -19.00 25.64
N GLN A 137 -8.16 -19.16 25.82
CA GLN A 137 -7.51 -20.47 26.04
C GLN A 137 -7.95 -21.11 27.35
N ASP A 138 -8.01 -20.34 28.44
CA ASP A 138 -8.47 -20.83 29.76
C ASP A 138 -9.93 -21.29 29.72
N ASN A 139 -10.72 -20.76 28.79
CA ASN A 139 -12.11 -21.17 28.57
C ASN A 139 -12.29 -22.20 27.42
N GLY A 140 -11.22 -22.91 27.05
CA GLY A 140 -11.26 -24.04 26.12
C GLY A 140 -11.30 -23.63 24.65
N ALA A 141 -10.92 -22.39 24.32
CA ALA A 141 -10.81 -21.98 22.91
C ALA A 141 -9.40 -22.28 22.37
N THR A 142 -9.33 -22.65 21.10
CA THR A 142 -8.10 -22.67 20.32
C THR A 142 -7.98 -21.36 19.58
N VAL A 143 -6.88 -20.63 19.79
CA VAL A 143 -6.63 -19.33 19.18
C VAL A 143 -5.51 -19.47 18.16
N SER A 144 -5.74 -19.00 16.94
CA SER A 144 -4.76 -18.98 15.85
C SER A 144 -4.75 -17.59 15.23
N TRP A 145 -3.78 -16.76 15.58
CA TRP A 145 -3.63 -15.43 15.02
C TRP A 145 -2.96 -15.47 13.66
N SER A 146 -3.39 -14.59 12.77
CA SER A 146 -2.66 -14.28 11.54
C SER A 146 -1.28 -13.74 11.88
N GLN A 147 -0.27 -14.22 11.18
CA GLN A 147 1.12 -13.84 11.46
C GLN A 147 1.40 -12.38 11.10
N GLY A 148 1.92 -11.65 12.07
CA GLY A 148 2.27 -10.25 11.91
C GLY A 148 1.12 -9.31 12.22
N GLY A 149 1.07 -8.13 11.94
CA GLY A 149 -0.01 -7.15 12.01
C GLY A 149 -0.25 -6.55 10.63
N PRO A 150 -1.10 -5.53 10.51
CA PRO A 150 -1.39 -4.88 9.24
C PRO A 150 -0.14 -4.43 8.48
N LEU A 151 0.89 -3.95 9.19
CA LEU A 151 2.15 -3.53 8.58
C LEU A 151 2.96 -4.71 8.03
N ALA A 152 3.00 -5.84 8.73
CA ALA A 152 3.70 -7.04 8.27
C ALA A 152 2.98 -7.64 7.06
N MET A 153 1.65 -7.65 7.05
CA MET A 153 0.86 -8.07 5.91
C MET A 153 1.07 -7.14 4.70
N PHE A 154 1.12 -5.83 4.93
CA PHE A 154 1.46 -4.87 3.89
C PHE A 154 2.86 -5.13 3.31
N ALA A 155 3.86 -5.38 4.16
CA ALA A 155 5.21 -5.72 3.72
C ALA A 155 5.27 -7.08 3.00
N ALA A 156 4.53 -8.09 3.49
CA ALA A 156 4.40 -9.38 2.83
C ALA A 156 3.74 -9.27 1.44
N GLY A 157 2.71 -8.44 1.31
CA GLY A 157 2.08 -8.13 0.03
C GLY A 157 3.04 -7.49 -0.99
N LEU A 158 4.01 -6.71 -0.53
CA LEU A 158 5.08 -6.18 -1.39
C LEU A 158 6.02 -7.29 -1.90
N VAL A 159 6.34 -8.26 -1.04
CA VAL A 159 7.35 -9.31 -1.36
C VAL A 159 6.69 -10.52 -2.04
N TYR A 160 5.58 -10.99 -1.51
CA TYR A 160 4.94 -12.25 -1.91
C TYR A 160 3.60 -12.04 -2.65
N GLY A 161 2.92 -10.92 -2.42
CA GLY A 161 1.57 -10.63 -2.92
C GLY A 161 1.49 -10.03 -4.33
N GLY A 162 2.53 -10.19 -5.16
CA GLY A 162 2.50 -9.72 -6.55
C GLY A 162 2.67 -8.21 -6.73
N ALA A 163 2.55 -7.38 -5.69
CA ALA A 163 2.73 -5.93 -5.79
C ALA A 163 4.20 -5.51 -6.00
N GLY A 164 5.15 -6.35 -5.59
CA GLY A 164 6.58 -6.07 -5.75
C GLY A 164 7.03 -5.99 -7.20
N THR A 165 6.57 -6.90 -8.04
CA THR A 165 6.95 -6.92 -9.48
C THR A 165 6.54 -5.64 -10.23
N PRO A 166 5.27 -5.15 -10.12
CA PRO A 166 4.89 -3.86 -10.70
C PRO A 166 5.67 -2.68 -10.14
N LEU A 167 6.00 -2.67 -8.85
CA LEU A 167 6.81 -1.61 -8.25
C LEU A 167 8.23 -1.60 -8.79
N ILE A 168 8.85 -2.77 -8.98
CA ILE A 168 10.16 -2.88 -9.63
C ILE A 168 10.06 -2.38 -11.08
N ALA A 169 9.02 -2.76 -11.82
CA ALA A 169 8.79 -2.27 -13.17
C ALA A 169 8.66 -0.74 -13.22
N LEU A 170 7.92 -0.15 -12.28
CA LEU A 170 7.78 1.31 -12.15
C LEU A 170 9.12 1.97 -11.77
N ALA A 171 9.92 1.36 -10.90
CA ALA A 171 11.25 1.86 -10.55
C ALA A 171 12.17 1.88 -11.77
N VAL A 172 12.21 0.78 -12.56
CA VAL A 172 12.98 0.69 -13.81
C VAL A 172 12.48 1.72 -14.84
N LEU A 173 11.16 1.90 -14.94
CA LEU A 173 10.57 2.92 -15.79
C LEU A 173 10.98 4.33 -15.35
N GLY A 174 10.93 4.62 -14.04
CA GLY A 174 11.38 5.90 -13.46
C GLY A 174 12.84 6.20 -13.78
N VAL A 175 13.72 5.22 -13.61
CA VAL A 175 15.14 5.32 -14.01
C VAL A 175 15.28 5.61 -15.51
N THR A 176 14.50 4.93 -16.36
CA THR A 176 14.50 5.16 -17.81
C THR A 176 14.10 6.59 -18.16
N VAL A 177 13.09 7.15 -17.47
CA VAL A 177 12.65 8.55 -17.67
C VAL A 177 13.74 9.52 -17.27
N VAL A 178 14.43 9.28 -16.15
CA VAL A 178 15.56 10.11 -15.71
C VAL A 178 16.70 10.07 -16.73
N LEU A 179 17.05 8.90 -17.26
CA LEU A 179 18.06 8.75 -18.31
C LEU A 179 17.67 9.49 -19.58
N ALA A 180 16.40 9.36 -20.03
CA ALA A 180 15.90 10.09 -21.18
C ALA A 180 15.94 11.63 -20.96
N TRP A 181 15.66 12.09 -19.74
CA TRP A 181 15.79 13.48 -19.37
C TRP A 181 17.24 14.00 -19.49
N TYR A 182 18.20 13.18 -19.01
CA TYR A 182 19.62 13.53 -19.15
C TYR A 182 20.10 13.47 -20.59
N ALA A 183 19.65 12.49 -21.37
CA ALA A 183 19.99 12.39 -22.79
C ALA A 183 19.51 13.62 -23.57
N ALA A 184 18.27 14.03 -23.36
CA ALA A 184 17.71 15.22 -24.02
C ALA A 184 18.44 16.55 -23.64
N ARG A 185 19.25 16.54 -22.57
CA ARG A 185 20.02 17.71 -22.13
C ARG A 185 21.52 17.58 -22.36
N ALA A 186 21.97 16.49 -22.98
CA ALA A 186 23.39 16.19 -23.13
C ALA A 186 24.17 17.31 -23.84
N GLU A 187 23.60 17.87 -24.92
CA GLU A 187 24.24 18.99 -25.63
C GLU A 187 24.32 20.27 -24.76
N SER A 188 23.22 20.64 -24.10
CA SER A 188 23.19 21.80 -23.21
C SER A 188 24.17 21.65 -22.04
N ARG A 189 24.37 20.42 -21.54
CA ARG A 189 25.35 20.10 -20.50
C ARG A 189 26.78 20.31 -21.02
N ALA A 190 27.06 19.80 -22.22
CA ALA A 190 28.38 19.97 -22.85
C ALA A 190 28.74 21.48 -23.02
N VAL A 191 27.79 22.29 -23.51
CA VAL A 191 28.01 23.75 -23.68
C VAL A 191 28.25 24.43 -22.35
N ARG A 192 27.49 24.11 -21.30
CA ARG A 192 27.69 24.70 -19.95
C ARG A 192 29.02 24.27 -19.32
N LEU A 193 29.48 23.06 -19.59
CA LEU A 193 30.78 22.56 -19.13
C LEU A 193 31.93 23.32 -19.82
N LEU A 194 31.82 23.51 -21.14
CA LEU A 194 32.77 24.33 -21.90
C LEU A 194 32.79 25.81 -21.47
N ALA A 195 31.65 26.32 -21.00
CA ALA A 195 31.54 27.67 -20.40
C ALA A 195 32.11 27.76 -18.96
N GLY A 196 32.73 26.68 -18.44
CA GLY A 196 33.38 26.66 -17.13
C GLY A 196 32.45 26.40 -15.94
N THR A 197 31.20 25.99 -16.18
CA THR A 197 30.29 25.62 -15.09
C THR A 197 30.71 24.27 -14.51
N SER A 198 30.82 24.14 -13.18
CA SER A 198 31.18 22.87 -12.55
C SER A 198 30.13 21.80 -12.77
N ASP A 199 30.57 20.54 -12.92
CA ASP A 199 29.72 19.40 -13.21
C ASP A 199 28.62 19.19 -12.13
N LEU A 200 28.98 19.34 -10.86
CA LEU A 200 28.05 19.28 -9.72
C LEU A 200 26.93 20.32 -9.83
N ARG A 201 27.24 21.54 -10.27
CA ARG A 201 26.24 22.61 -10.43
C ARG A 201 25.28 22.28 -11.58
N ILE A 202 25.81 21.79 -12.68
CA ILE A 202 25.00 21.35 -13.83
C ILE A 202 24.04 20.22 -13.40
N GLN A 203 24.57 19.22 -12.69
CA GLN A 203 23.79 18.10 -12.18
C GLN A 203 22.68 18.54 -11.23
N ALA A 204 23.00 19.39 -10.26
CA ALA A 204 22.00 19.91 -9.33
C ALA A 204 20.87 20.70 -10.05
N GLN A 205 21.23 21.52 -11.05
CA GLN A 205 20.26 22.27 -11.85
C GLN A 205 19.34 21.35 -12.68
N ASP A 206 19.91 20.32 -13.28
CA ASP A 206 19.13 19.36 -14.09
C ASP A 206 18.21 18.51 -13.22
N MET A 207 18.66 18.07 -12.04
CA MET A 207 17.86 17.35 -11.06
C MET A 207 16.72 18.22 -10.52
N LEU A 208 17.02 19.46 -10.13
CA LEU A 208 15.99 20.43 -9.70
C LEU A 208 14.97 20.69 -10.80
N GLY A 209 15.42 20.77 -12.07
CA GLY A 209 14.54 20.91 -13.21
C GLY A 209 13.58 19.72 -13.38
N TRP A 210 14.06 18.51 -13.14
CA TRP A 210 13.23 17.29 -13.14
C TRP A 210 12.25 17.28 -11.97
N LEU A 211 12.71 17.55 -10.74
CA LEU A 211 11.87 17.59 -9.55
C LEU A 211 10.77 18.66 -9.64
N ARG A 212 11.09 19.86 -10.15
CA ARG A 212 10.09 20.92 -10.39
C ARG A 212 8.98 20.52 -11.33
N LEU A 213 9.21 19.54 -12.20
CA LEU A 213 8.19 19.00 -13.09
C LEU A 213 7.45 17.83 -12.45
N ALA A 214 8.14 16.90 -11.83
CA ALA A 214 7.56 15.64 -11.32
C ALA A 214 6.76 15.85 -10.03
N VAL A 215 7.28 16.65 -9.08
CA VAL A 215 6.66 16.83 -7.77
C VAL A 215 5.27 17.46 -7.83
N PRO A 216 5.03 18.56 -8.57
CA PRO A 216 3.67 19.11 -8.68
C PRO A 216 2.67 18.15 -9.29
N ILE A 217 3.09 17.38 -10.31
CA ILE A 217 2.21 16.38 -10.95
C ILE A 217 1.84 15.29 -9.95
N ALA A 218 2.83 14.80 -9.18
CA ALA A 218 2.58 13.80 -8.14
C ALA A 218 1.63 14.33 -7.06
N LEU A 219 1.87 15.54 -6.54
CA LEU A 219 1.02 16.16 -5.52
C LEU A 219 -0.42 16.36 -6.01
N VAL A 220 -0.59 16.94 -7.19
CA VAL A 220 -1.92 17.14 -7.78
C VAL A 220 -2.61 15.80 -8.01
N GLY A 221 -1.88 14.79 -8.51
CA GLY A 221 -2.42 13.45 -8.71
C GLY A 221 -2.89 12.79 -7.41
N VAL A 222 -2.09 12.87 -6.35
CA VAL A 222 -2.45 12.32 -5.02
C VAL A 222 -3.67 13.03 -4.44
N LEU A 223 -3.73 14.36 -4.54
CA LEU A 223 -4.88 15.14 -4.07
C LEU A 223 -6.16 14.79 -4.82
N LEU A 224 -6.09 14.72 -6.15
CA LEU A 224 -7.26 14.35 -6.97
C LEU A 224 -7.74 12.94 -6.66
N LEU A 225 -6.84 11.99 -6.46
CA LEU A 225 -7.19 10.62 -6.05
C LEU A 225 -7.85 10.59 -4.66
N GLY A 226 -7.29 11.33 -3.70
CA GLY A 226 -7.88 11.44 -2.35
C GLY A 226 -9.28 12.05 -2.38
N ILE A 227 -9.48 13.10 -3.17
CA ILE A 227 -10.81 13.73 -3.36
C ILE A 227 -11.78 12.75 -4.04
N LEU A 228 -11.37 12.12 -5.13
CA LEU A 228 -12.20 11.15 -5.86
C LEU A 228 -12.61 10.00 -4.94
N PHE A 229 -11.66 9.42 -4.21
CA PHE A 229 -11.94 8.36 -3.24
C PHE A 229 -12.88 8.85 -2.14
N GLY A 230 -12.62 10.03 -1.57
CA GLY A 230 -13.46 10.64 -0.53
C GLY A 230 -14.90 10.88 -0.97
N VAL A 231 -15.11 11.30 -2.22
CA VAL A 231 -16.46 11.49 -2.81
C VAL A 231 -17.18 10.16 -3.02
N LEU A 232 -16.45 9.12 -3.47
CA LEU A 232 -17.05 7.82 -3.81
C LEU A 232 -17.30 6.93 -2.59
N LYS A 233 -16.41 6.95 -1.60
CA LYS A 233 -16.40 6.03 -0.45
C LYS A 233 -16.48 6.72 0.92
N GLY A 234 -16.49 8.04 0.93
CA GLY A 234 -16.37 8.81 2.17
C GLY A 234 -14.91 9.09 2.55
N PHE A 235 -14.74 10.15 3.33
CA PHE A 235 -13.40 10.66 3.67
C PHE A 235 -12.64 9.85 4.74
N GLY A 236 -13.28 8.86 5.38
CA GLY A 236 -12.65 8.06 6.44
C GLY A 236 -11.40 7.30 6.00
N GLY A 237 -11.44 6.63 4.84
CA GLY A 237 -10.31 5.88 4.28
C GLY A 237 -9.34 6.71 3.42
N ALA A 238 -9.72 7.92 3.02
CA ALA A 238 -8.93 8.77 2.14
C ALA A 238 -7.53 9.11 2.68
N PRO A 239 -7.34 9.45 3.97
CA PRO A 239 -6.01 9.74 4.52
C PRO A 239 -5.05 8.55 4.42
N THR A 240 -5.53 7.34 4.67
CA THR A 240 -4.72 6.12 4.59
C THR A 240 -4.29 5.85 3.15
N LEU A 241 -5.21 5.97 2.18
CA LEU A 241 -4.88 5.83 0.76
C LEU A 241 -3.85 6.88 0.33
N ILE A 242 -4.05 8.14 0.70
CA ILE A 242 -3.11 9.24 0.40
C ILE A 242 -1.72 8.95 0.99
N ALA A 243 -1.65 8.49 2.23
CA ALA A 243 -0.39 8.17 2.89
C ALA A 243 0.36 7.04 2.18
N VAL A 244 -0.33 5.96 1.80
CA VAL A 244 0.28 4.81 1.11
C VAL A 244 0.73 5.19 -0.31
N VAL A 245 -0.10 5.88 -1.08
CA VAL A 245 0.28 6.40 -2.41
C VAL A 245 1.47 7.34 -2.29
N GLY A 246 1.44 8.25 -1.32
CA GLY A 246 2.54 9.16 -1.04
C GLY A 246 3.86 8.44 -0.70
N LEU A 247 3.79 7.40 0.14
CA LEU A 247 4.94 6.57 0.49
C LEU A 247 5.56 5.92 -0.75
N TYR A 248 4.75 5.30 -1.61
CA TYR A 248 5.25 4.67 -2.84
C TYR A 248 5.86 5.67 -3.81
N LEU A 249 5.23 6.83 -3.97
CA LEU A 249 5.79 7.89 -4.82
C LEU A 249 7.10 8.46 -4.26
N CYS A 250 7.24 8.58 -2.94
CA CYS A 250 8.49 8.96 -2.30
C CYS A 250 9.60 7.92 -2.51
N LEU A 251 9.27 6.63 -2.37
CA LEU A 251 10.22 5.54 -2.63
C LEU A 251 10.68 5.53 -4.09
N LEU A 252 9.75 5.57 -5.04
CA LEU A 252 10.06 5.60 -6.47
C LEU A 252 10.83 6.87 -6.86
N GLY A 253 10.46 8.01 -6.29
CA GLY A 253 11.16 9.28 -6.47
C GLY A 253 12.59 9.21 -5.93
N GLY A 254 12.78 8.67 -4.73
CA GLY A 254 14.10 8.46 -4.11
C GLY A 254 14.99 7.55 -4.96
N ILE A 255 14.47 6.41 -5.41
CA ILE A 255 15.18 5.49 -6.33
C ILE A 255 15.57 6.25 -7.61
N SER A 256 14.65 6.98 -8.22
CA SER A 256 14.90 7.74 -9.45
C SER A 256 16.00 8.81 -9.26
N VAL A 257 16.01 9.48 -8.11
CA VAL A 257 17.05 10.47 -7.76
C VAL A 257 18.42 9.81 -7.60
N VAL A 258 18.50 8.72 -6.83
CA VAL A 258 19.75 7.97 -6.61
C VAL A 258 20.33 7.50 -7.95
N PHE A 259 19.52 6.85 -8.76
CA PHE A 259 19.95 6.39 -10.09
C PHE A 259 20.29 7.57 -11.03
N GLY A 260 19.59 8.69 -10.94
CA GLY A 260 19.90 9.89 -11.68
C GLY A 260 21.29 10.44 -11.33
N VAL A 261 21.64 10.46 -10.04
CA VAL A 261 22.98 10.86 -9.58
C VAL A 261 24.04 9.88 -10.10
N VAL A 262 23.85 8.58 -9.94
CA VAL A 262 24.77 7.56 -10.43
C VAL A 262 24.95 7.65 -11.95
N ALA A 263 23.85 7.73 -12.70
CA ALA A 263 23.88 7.89 -14.15
C ALA A 263 24.64 9.14 -14.58
N SER A 264 24.44 10.25 -13.89
CA SER A 264 25.14 11.50 -14.17
C SER A 264 26.66 11.38 -13.95
N LEU A 265 27.09 10.69 -12.89
CA LEU A 265 28.54 10.47 -12.62
C LEU A 265 29.18 9.57 -13.68
N VAL A 266 28.47 8.49 -14.08
CA VAL A 266 29.00 7.53 -15.07
C VAL A 266 29.03 8.14 -16.50
N THR A 267 28.08 9.02 -16.80
CA THR A 267 27.92 9.61 -18.14
C THR A 267 28.48 11.00 -18.28
N ALA A 268 29.23 11.48 -17.27
CA ALA A 268 29.91 12.79 -17.35
C ALA A 268 30.73 12.90 -18.65
N PRO A 269 30.53 13.95 -19.44
CA PRO A 269 31.25 14.11 -20.70
C PRO A 269 32.74 14.31 -20.41
N SER A 270 33.58 13.38 -20.89
CA SER A 270 35.04 13.56 -20.79
C SER A 270 35.49 14.59 -21.83
N VAL A 271 36.47 15.41 -21.47
CA VAL A 271 37.10 16.38 -22.40
C VAL A 271 37.55 15.70 -23.70
N LYS A 272 38.02 14.44 -23.61
CA LYS A 272 38.43 13.63 -24.76
C LYS A 272 37.27 13.32 -25.70
N SER A 273 36.06 13.06 -25.18
CA SER A 273 34.87 12.77 -26.01
C SER A 273 34.33 14.00 -26.72
N LEU A 274 34.43 15.17 -26.05
CA LEU A 274 34.10 16.47 -26.65
C LEU A 274 35.07 16.82 -27.78
N ALA A 275 36.37 16.58 -27.59
CA ALA A 275 37.40 16.81 -28.60
C ALA A 275 37.21 15.92 -29.84
N LEU A 276 36.71 14.70 -29.68
CA LEU A 276 36.46 13.74 -30.77
C LEU A 276 35.12 13.98 -31.49
N ARG A 277 34.36 15.01 -31.17
CA ARG A 277 33.03 15.33 -31.76
C ARG A 277 32.06 14.14 -31.78
N ARG A 278 32.18 13.22 -30.85
CA ARG A 278 31.23 12.10 -30.74
C ARG A 278 29.92 12.61 -30.15
N PRO A 279 28.76 12.30 -30.79
CA PRO A 279 27.47 12.76 -30.24
C PRO A 279 27.26 12.16 -28.84
N PRO A 280 27.04 12.99 -27.82
CA PRO A 280 26.88 12.53 -26.44
C PRO A 280 25.62 11.66 -26.26
N GLU A 281 24.65 11.79 -27.15
CA GLU A 281 23.37 11.06 -27.13
C GLU A 281 23.54 9.56 -27.32
N ALA A 282 24.47 9.10 -28.16
CA ALA A 282 24.71 7.70 -28.44
C ALA A 282 25.04 6.84 -27.19
N ARG A 283 25.52 7.49 -26.11
CA ARG A 283 25.82 6.81 -24.85
C ARG A 283 24.58 6.43 -24.06
N PHE A 284 23.48 7.12 -24.27
CA PHE A 284 22.23 6.93 -23.55
C PHE A 284 21.20 6.07 -24.29
N GLU A 285 21.36 5.92 -25.61
CA GLU A 285 20.36 5.18 -26.43
C GLU A 285 20.25 3.72 -26.02
N PHE A 286 21.37 3.00 -26.03
CA PHE A 286 21.37 1.58 -25.69
C PHE A 286 20.90 1.28 -24.27
N PRO A 287 21.45 1.93 -23.19
CA PRO A 287 20.95 1.73 -21.84
C PRO A 287 19.46 2.06 -21.68
N SER A 288 19.00 3.13 -22.34
CA SER A 288 17.59 3.55 -22.22
C SER A 288 16.63 2.56 -22.91
N GLN A 289 17.02 2.00 -24.07
CA GLN A 289 16.24 0.99 -24.77
C GLN A 289 16.20 -0.32 -24.00
N LEU A 290 17.34 -0.76 -23.46
CA LEU A 290 17.41 -1.97 -22.62
C LEU A 290 16.50 -1.84 -21.39
N LEU A 291 16.56 -0.72 -20.67
CA LEU A 291 15.72 -0.48 -19.50
C LEU A 291 14.23 -0.41 -19.84
N LYS A 292 13.87 0.18 -21.00
CA LYS A 292 12.48 0.16 -21.49
C LYS A 292 12.00 -1.27 -21.75
N ALA A 293 12.81 -2.09 -22.40
CA ALA A 293 12.48 -3.48 -22.66
C ALA A 293 12.31 -4.27 -21.36
N VAL A 294 13.22 -4.10 -20.39
CA VAL A 294 13.13 -4.73 -19.07
C VAL A 294 11.87 -4.28 -18.31
N ALA A 295 11.58 -2.98 -18.30
CA ALA A 295 10.38 -2.44 -17.65
C ALA A 295 9.08 -2.98 -18.27
N LEU A 296 9.02 -3.08 -19.59
CA LEU A 296 7.89 -3.64 -20.32
C LEU A 296 7.71 -5.13 -19.99
N THR A 297 8.80 -5.91 -20.02
CA THR A 297 8.77 -7.35 -19.71
C THR A 297 8.30 -7.59 -18.28
N LEU A 298 8.83 -6.85 -17.31
CA LEU A 298 8.40 -6.94 -15.91
C LEU A 298 6.93 -6.50 -15.72
N GLY A 299 6.50 -5.45 -16.41
CA GLY A 299 5.11 -5.00 -16.39
C GLY A 299 4.15 -6.05 -16.93
N LEU A 300 4.48 -6.67 -18.06
CA LEU A 300 3.68 -7.75 -18.65
C LEU A 300 3.67 -9.01 -17.77
N ALA A 301 4.80 -9.36 -17.17
CA ALA A 301 4.89 -10.52 -16.26
C ALA A 301 4.06 -10.31 -14.97
N ALA A 302 3.84 -9.07 -14.55
CA ALA A 302 3.03 -8.76 -13.37
C ALA A 302 1.51 -8.85 -13.61
N LEU A 303 1.04 -8.70 -14.86
CA LEU A 303 -0.40 -8.72 -15.18
C LEU A 303 -1.11 -10.02 -14.76
N PRO A 304 -0.58 -11.23 -15.04
CA PRO A 304 -1.23 -12.46 -14.59
C PRO A 304 -1.34 -12.54 -13.06
N ALA A 305 -0.30 -12.12 -12.35
CA ALA A 305 -0.30 -12.13 -10.88
C ALA A 305 -1.34 -11.18 -10.27
N MET A 306 -1.70 -10.08 -10.96
CA MET A 306 -2.75 -9.16 -10.54
C MET A 306 -4.16 -9.64 -10.89
N LEU A 307 -4.32 -10.45 -11.94
CA LEU A 307 -5.63 -10.94 -12.37
C LEU A 307 -6.07 -12.20 -11.63
N TRP A 308 -5.16 -12.85 -10.88
CA TRP A 308 -5.40 -14.09 -10.12
C TRP A 308 -5.63 -13.84 -8.61
N GLN A 309 -5.61 -12.60 -8.16
CA GLN A 309 -5.95 -12.18 -6.79
C GLN A 309 -7.37 -11.64 -6.71
#